data_f197938b569d85bf64c208f27e845762
#
_entry.id   f197938b569d85bf64c208f27e845762
#
_cell.length_a   1.000
_cell.length_b   1.000
_cell.length_c   1.000
_cell.angle_alpha   90.00
_cell.angle_beta   90.00
_cell.angle_gamma   90.00
#
_symmetry.space_group_name_H-M   'P 1'
#
loop_
_entity.id
_entity.type
_entity.pdbx_description
1 polymer ?
#
loop_
_entity_poly.entity_id
_entity_poly.type
_entity_poly.pdbx_seq_one_letter_code
_entity_poly.pdbx_strand_id
1 'polypeptide(L)'
;NTPTVILQAHMDMVCEKNSDTVHDFDKDPIQPYVDGEWVRAKGTTLGADDGIGMAAQMAVLTSTDIAHGPIECLFTVDEETGLTGAFALQPGFLSGNILLNLDSEDEGEMFIGCAGGIDTVINMGYKTEKTPAGAFAVKIQVKGLQGGHSGDDINKGRGNAIKILNRFLWDLNAKYGIRVSVLEGGNLRNAIARESFAVITFPEQHKESVRVDFNIYSAEMENVWKITEPGLQLALESTDVPGEVLTQESTNALVNALYACPHGVFSMSCLLYTSDAAD
;
A
#
# COMPACT_ATOMS: atom_id res chain seq x y z
N ASN A 1 25.63 -23.58 31.88
CA ASN A 1 25.03 -23.82 30.57
C ASN A 1 24.48 -22.47 30.07
N THR A 2 25.10 -21.94 29.03
CA THR A 2 24.62 -20.74 28.34
C THR A 2 23.50 -21.16 27.43
N PRO A 3 22.33 -20.48 27.42
CA PRO A 3 21.25 -20.79 26.49
C PRO A 3 21.67 -20.52 25.03
N THR A 4 21.11 -21.27 24.10
CA THR A 4 21.26 -21.00 22.68
C THR A 4 20.37 -19.83 22.27
N VAL A 5 20.93 -18.86 21.57
CA VAL A 5 20.22 -17.71 21.01
C VAL A 5 20.06 -17.92 19.51
N ILE A 6 18.87 -17.70 19.02
CA ILE A 6 18.53 -17.72 17.59
C ILE A 6 18.51 -16.26 17.10
N LEU A 7 19.27 -15.98 16.05
CA LEU A 7 19.17 -14.74 15.30
C LEU A 7 18.39 -15.02 14.03
N GLN A 8 17.40 -14.19 13.70
CA GLN A 8 16.55 -14.39 12.53
C GLN A 8 16.51 -13.13 11.67
N ALA A 9 16.56 -13.35 10.35
CA ALA A 9 16.40 -12.34 9.30
C ALA A 9 15.78 -13.00 8.06
N HIS A 10 15.14 -12.22 7.17
CA HIS A 10 14.68 -12.72 5.88
C HIS A 10 15.64 -12.38 4.74
N MET A 11 15.59 -13.16 3.65
CA MET A 11 16.53 -13.06 2.52
C MET A 11 15.95 -12.33 1.30
N ASP A 12 14.65 -12.25 1.21
CA ASP A 12 13.95 -11.56 0.13
C ASP A 12 13.83 -10.04 0.42
N MET A 13 13.39 -9.30 -0.56
CA MET A 13 13.17 -7.85 -0.47
C MET A 13 11.97 -7.45 -1.32
N VAL A 14 11.36 -6.31 -1.01
CA VAL A 14 10.38 -5.66 -1.89
C VAL A 14 11.05 -5.26 -3.20
N CYS A 15 10.57 -5.79 -4.32
CA CYS A 15 11.09 -5.54 -5.67
C CYS A 15 10.32 -4.39 -6.34
N GLU A 16 10.61 -3.13 -5.95
CA GLU A 16 9.98 -1.93 -6.51
C GLU A 16 10.99 -0.99 -7.16
N LYS A 17 10.53 -0.25 -8.17
CA LYS A 17 11.36 0.72 -8.90
C LYS A 17 10.55 1.94 -9.33
N ASN A 18 11.24 3.05 -9.60
CA ASN A 18 10.61 4.22 -10.19
C ASN A 18 10.08 3.91 -11.61
N SER A 19 9.01 4.55 -11.99
CA SER A 19 8.34 4.30 -13.29
C SER A 19 9.21 4.61 -14.52
N ASP A 20 10.21 5.47 -14.36
CA ASP A 20 11.21 5.84 -15.38
C ASP A 20 12.47 4.98 -15.35
N THR A 21 12.59 4.06 -14.40
CA THR A 21 13.75 3.19 -14.24
C THR A 21 13.58 1.89 -15.02
N VAL A 22 14.54 1.60 -15.89
CA VAL A 22 14.65 0.31 -16.58
C VAL A 22 15.48 -0.62 -15.70
N HIS A 23 14.85 -1.61 -15.11
CA HIS A 23 15.48 -2.61 -14.24
C HIS A 23 14.66 -3.91 -14.25
N ASP A 24 15.33 -5.04 -14.29
CA ASP A 24 14.76 -6.39 -14.22
C ASP A 24 15.32 -7.07 -12.95
N PHE A 25 14.51 -7.20 -11.92
CA PHE A 25 14.94 -7.75 -10.64
C PHE A 25 15.40 -9.21 -10.70
N ASP A 26 15.05 -9.97 -11.74
CA ASP A 26 15.52 -11.33 -11.94
C ASP A 26 16.93 -11.39 -12.54
N LYS A 27 17.45 -10.28 -13.10
CA LYS A 27 18.68 -10.27 -13.90
C LYS A 27 19.67 -9.17 -13.52
N ASP A 28 19.12 -8.01 -13.15
CA ASP A 28 19.95 -6.82 -12.94
C ASP A 28 20.32 -6.68 -11.45
N PRO A 29 21.58 -6.40 -11.13
CA PRO A 29 21.98 -6.17 -9.75
C PRO A 29 21.47 -4.82 -9.26
N ILE A 30 21.13 -4.75 -7.97
CA ILE A 30 20.87 -3.47 -7.29
C ILE A 30 22.13 -2.61 -7.36
N GLN A 31 21.98 -1.32 -7.62
CA GLN A 31 23.07 -0.36 -7.73
C GLN A 31 23.10 0.58 -6.51
N PRO A 32 23.76 0.17 -5.41
CA PRO A 32 23.85 1.01 -4.21
C PRO A 32 24.82 2.17 -4.44
N TYR A 33 24.56 3.30 -3.78
CA TYR A 33 25.44 4.46 -3.75
C TYR A 33 25.34 5.18 -2.40
N VAL A 34 26.40 5.92 -2.05
CA VAL A 34 26.42 6.74 -0.82
C VAL A 34 25.85 8.11 -1.13
N ASP A 35 24.90 8.56 -0.32
CA ASP A 35 24.25 9.87 -0.38
C ASP A 35 24.33 10.52 1.01
N GLY A 36 25.40 11.26 1.27
CA GLY A 36 25.69 11.82 2.59
C GLY A 36 25.94 10.74 3.63
N GLU A 37 25.05 10.64 4.62
CA GLU A 37 25.09 9.61 5.69
C GLU A 37 24.28 8.35 5.34
N TRP A 38 23.67 8.32 4.16
CA TRP A 38 22.77 7.24 3.73
C TRP A 38 23.39 6.38 2.64
N VAL A 39 23.03 5.11 2.61
CA VAL A 39 23.19 4.24 1.44
C VAL A 39 21.83 4.10 0.77
N ARG A 40 21.77 4.38 -0.53
CA ARG A 40 20.57 4.33 -1.36
C ARG A 40 20.78 3.43 -2.56
N ALA A 41 19.67 2.99 -3.20
CA ALA A 41 19.72 2.32 -4.50
C ALA A 41 19.28 3.27 -5.62
N LYS A 42 19.84 3.09 -6.80
CA LYS A 42 19.58 3.94 -7.96
C LYS A 42 18.28 3.55 -8.64
N GLY A 43 17.21 4.25 -8.29
CA GLY A 43 15.90 4.09 -8.91
C GLY A 43 15.13 2.83 -8.52
N THR A 44 15.64 2.06 -7.57
CA THR A 44 15.01 0.84 -7.06
C THR A 44 14.99 0.83 -5.54
N THR A 45 14.28 -0.12 -4.93
CA THR A 45 14.46 -0.52 -3.53
C THR A 45 15.89 -1.02 -3.31
N LEU A 46 16.38 -0.94 -2.06
CA LEU A 46 17.76 -1.29 -1.69
C LEU A 46 17.92 -2.74 -1.19
N GLY A 47 16.93 -3.25 -0.44
CA GLY A 47 17.00 -4.54 0.24
C GLY A 47 17.81 -4.49 1.55
N ALA A 48 17.90 -3.32 2.20
CA ALA A 48 18.48 -3.20 3.54
C ALA A 48 17.61 -3.89 4.59
N ASP A 49 16.33 -3.90 4.39
CA ASP A 49 15.31 -4.71 4.99
C ASP A 49 15.23 -6.04 4.18
N ASP A 50 15.57 -7.23 4.75
CA ASP A 50 16.32 -7.36 6.00
C ASP A 50 17.78 -7.83 5.75
N GLY A 51 18.39 -7.29 4.69
CA GLY A 51 19.79 -7.54 4.34
C GLY A 51 20.77 -7.15 5.45
N ILE A 52 20.42 -6.15 6.29
CA ILE A 52 21.27 -5.71 7.40
C ILE A 52 21.26 -6.75 8.53
N GLY A 53 20.10 -7.36 8.82
CA GLY A 53 19.98 -8.45 9.78
C GLY A 53 20.74 -9.69 9.34
N MET A 54 20.70 -10.02 8.03
CA MET A 54 21.55 -11.08 7.45
C MET A 54 23.04 -10.76 7.65
N ALA A 55 23.48 -9.53 7.34
CA ALA A 55 24.86 -9.12 7.48
C ALA A 55 25.34 -9.19 8.95
N ALA A 56 24.50 -8.80 9.90
CA ALA A 56 24.78 -8.92 11.34
C ALA A 56 24.99 -10.39 11.77
N GLN A 57 24.13 -11.29 11.31
CA GLN A 57 24.28 -12.73 11.58
C GLN A 57 25.59 -13.27 10.99
N MET A 58 25.89 -12.93 9.74
CA MET A 58 27.15 -13.33 9.08
C MET A 58 28.38 -12.77 9.81
N ALA A 59 28.32 -11.52 10.28
CA ALA A 59 29.40 -10.91 11.04
C ALA A 59 29.68 -11.65 12.34
N VAL A 60 28.64 -12.04 13.07
CA VAL A 60 28.78 -12.83 14.30
C VAL A 60 29.37 -14.21 14.01
N LEU A 61 28.88 -14.91 13.00
CA LEU A 61 29.37 -16.25 12.62
C LEU A 61 30.84 -16.27 12.15
N THR A 62 31.30 -15.21 11.54
CA THR A 62 32.67 -15.10 11.01
C THR A 62 33.64 -14.43 11.96
N SER A 63 33.15 -13.79 12.99
CA SER A 63 33.97 -13.08 13.98
C SER A 63 34.76 -14.06 14.86
N THR A 64 35.97 -13.65 15.23
CA THR A 64 36.84 -14.36 16.18
C THR A 64 37.02 -13.59 17.50
N ASP A 65 36.49 -12.40 17.61
CA ASP A 65 36.67 -11.47 18.72
C ASP A 65 35.36 -11.11 19.43
N ILE A 66 34.22 -11.52 18.91
CA ILE A 66 32.92 -11.38 19.57
C ILE A 66 32.69 -12.57 20.51
N ALA A 67 32.64 -12.31 21.82
CA ALA A 67 32.33 -13.32 22.80
C ALA A 67 30.82 -13.63 22.79
N HIS A 68 30.47 -14.88 22.47
CA HIS A 68 29.07 -15.33 22.45
C HIS A 68 28.90 -16.75 22.95
N GLY A 69 27.69 -17.11 23.39
CA GLY A 69 27.28 -18.48 23.67
C GLY A 69 26.93 -19.23 22.34
N PRO A 70 26.27 -20.40 22.45
CA PRO A 70 25.76 -21.08 21.25
C PRO A 70 24.77 -20.20 20.49
N ILE A 71 24.95 -20.07 19.18
CA ILE A 71 24.10 -19.27 18.30
C ILE A 71 23.58 -20.16 17.17
N GLU A 72 22.32 -20.01 16.83
CA GLU A 72 21.69 -20.48 15.62
C GLU A 72 21.31 -19.28 14.77
N CYS A 73 21.60 -19.32 13.46
CA CYS A 73 21.18 -18.28 12.50
C CYS A 73 20.08 -18.85 11.62
N LEU A 74 18.92 -18.23 11.66
CA LEU A 74 17.76 -18.55 10.85
C LEU A 74 17.60 -17.53 9.75
N PHE A 75 17.69 -17.96 8.51
CA PHE A 75 17.40 -17.17 7.33
C PHE A 75 16.09 -17.66 6.72
N THR A 76 15.07 -16.81 6.72
CA THR A 76 13.77 -17.13 6.12
C THR A 76 13.66 -16.59 4.71
N VAL A 77 12.71 -17.06 3.95
CA VAL A 77 12.40 -16.64 2.59
C VAL A 77 10.95 -16.19 2.51
N ASP A 78 10.66 -15.32 1.54
CA ASP A 78 9.29 -14.93 1.18
C ASP A 78 8.54 -14.27 2.35
N GLU A 79 9.25 -13.39 3.10
CA GLU A 79 8.66 -12.59 4.17
C GLU A 79 7.69 -11.58 3.56
N GLU A 80 8.15 -10.82 2.57
CA GLU A 80 7.52 -9.68 1.92
C GLU A 80 6.22 -10.01 1.17
N THR A 81 5.98 -11.28 0.86
CA THR A 81 4.80 -11.71 0.10
C THR A 81 3.85 -12.62 0.90
N GLY A 82 4.26 -13.10 2.07
CA GLY A 82 3.35 -13.91 2.88
C GLY A 82 3.98 -14.82 3.92
N LEU A 83 5.23 -14.61 4.33
CA LEU A 83 5.90 -15.36 5.41
C LEU A 83 5.98 -16.87 5.16
N THR A 84 6.01 -17.31 3.88
CA THR A 84 5.88 -18.75 3.56
C THR A 84 7.04 -19.57 4.14
N GLY A 85 8.26 -19.01 4.17
CA GLY A 85 9.40 -19.65 4.81
C GLY A 85 9.25 -19.84 6.30
N ALA A 86 8.72 -18.84 7.01
CA ALA A 86 8.46 -18.91 8.44
C ALA A 86 7.37 -19.94 8.76
N PHE A 87 6.27 -19.94 8.00
CA PHE A 87 5.18 -20.91 8.17
C PHE A 87 5.58 -22.36 7.81
N ALA A 88 6.61 -22.55 6.99
CA ALA A 88 7.11 -23.87 6.60
C ALA A 88 8.04 -24.50 7.66
N LEU A 89 8.45 -23.78 8.68
CA LEU A 89 9.33 -24.30 9.72
C LEU A 89 8.68 -25.50 10.42
N GLN A 90 9.49 -26.56 10.59
CA GLN A 90 9.03 -27.78 11.23
C GLN A 90 9.47 -27.81 12.72
N PRO A 91 8.68 -28.42 13.61
CA PRO A 91 9.07 -28.63 15.00
C PRO A 91 10.46 -29.33 15.10
N GLY A 92 11.33 -28.79 15.95
CA GLY A 92 12.67 -29.33 16.15
C GLY A 92 13.72 -28.89 15.13
N PHE A 93 13.39 -28.00 14.21
CA PHE A 93 14.36 -27.39 13.30
C PHE A 93 15.38 -26.52 14.06
N LEU A 94 14.92 -25.80 15.09
CA LEU A 94 15.73 -24.98 15.98
C LEU A 94 15.84 -25.64 17.36
N SER A 95 16.97 -25.45 18.03
CA SER A 95 17.20 -25.94 19.39
C SER A 95 17.15 -24.85 20.46
N GLY A 96 17.36 -23.59 20.06
CA GLY A 96 17.27 -22.42 20.93
C GLY A 96 15.83 -22.09 21.33
N ASN A 97 15.68 -21.38 22.45
CA ASN A 97 14.39 -20.90 22.94
C ASN A 97 14.38 -19.39 23.21
N ILE A 98 15.44 -18.69 22.81
CA ILE A 98 15.54 -17.23 22.77
C ILE A 98 15.74 -16.85 21.32
N LEU A 99 14.77 -16.16 20.71
CA LEU A 99 14.84 -15.69 19.34
C LEU A 99 14.92 -14.18 19.33
N LEU A 100 15.89 -13.64 18.59
CA LEU A 100 16.03 -12.23 18.28
C LEU A 100 15.78 -12.06 16.78
N ASN A 101 14.62 -11.51 16.42
CA ASN A 101 14.32 -11.07 15.07
C ASN A 101 15.06 -9.74 14.83
N LEU A 102 15.80 -9.63 13.72
CA LEU A 102 16.64 -8.48 13.40
C LEU A 102 16.00 -7.53 12.38
N ASP A 103 14.72 -7.74 12.12
CA ASP A 103 13.91 -7.07 11.13
C ASP A 103 13.20 -5.80 11.65
N SER A 104 13.66 -5.24 12.77
CA SER A 104 13.11 -3.99 13.31
C SER A 104 13.78 -2.79 12.68
N GLU A 105 12.98 -1.82 12.21
CA GLU A 105 13.43 -0.59 11.56
C GLU A 105 13.68 0.57 12.54
N ASP A 106 13.18 0.49 13.78
CA ASP A 106 13.26 1.57 14.75
C ASP A 106 14.55 1.46 15.58
N GLU A 107 15.47 2.44 15.37
CA GLU A 107 16.77 2.46 16.04
C GLU A 107 16.62 2.63 17.55
N GLY A 108 17.22 1.71 18.31
CA GLY A 108 17.25 1.74 19.77
C GLY A 108 15.99 1.23 20.44
N GLU A 109 15.03 0.68 19.70
CA GLU A 109 13.81 0.08 20.22
C GLU A 109 13.85 -1.46 20.19
N MET A 110 13.17 -2.09 21.10
CA MET A 110 13.02 -3.55 21.18
C MET A 110 11.54 -3.88 21.33
N PHE A 111 10.99 -4.61 20.36
CA PHE A 111 9.61 -5.05 20.36
C PHE A 111 9.49 -6.47 20.92
N ILE A 112 8.54 -6.69 21.83
CA ILE A 112 8.25 -7.99 22.45
C ILE A 112 6.94 -8.59 21.98
N GLY A 113 6.34 -8.01 20.95
CA GLY A 113 5.09 -8.45 20.33
C GLY A 113 4.97 -7.90 18.91
N CYS A 114 4.02 -8.39 18.16
CA CYS A 114 3.68 -7.89 16.84
C CYS A 114 2.17 -7.78 16.67
N ALA A 115 1.75 -6.94 15.73
CA ALA A 115 0.37 -6.90 15.29
C ALA A 115 0.02 -8.14 14.47
N GLY A 116 -1.26 -8.50 14.44
CA GLY A 116 -1.80 -9.48 13.50
C GLY A 116 -2.51 -8.76 12.36
N GLY A 117 -2.73 -9.47 11.24
CA GLY A 117 -3.41 -8.93 10.08
C GLY A 117 -4.45 -9.89 9.51
N ILE A 118 -5.44 -9.34 8.84
CA ILE A 118 -6.45 -10.09 8.07
C ILE A 118 -6.62 -9.43 6.71
N ASP A 119 -6.31 -10.18 5.65
CA ASP A 119 -6.63 -9.77 4.30
C ASP A 119 -8.08 -10.15 3.96
N THR A 120 -8.84 -9.20 3.47
CA THR A 120 -10.19 -9.44 2.97
C THR A 120 -10.27 -9.15 1.49
N VAL A 121 -10.44 -10.18 0.68
CA VAL A 121 -10.63 -10.06 -0.77
C VAL A 121 -12.11 -10.05 -1.09
N ILE A 122 -12.59 -8.93 -1.66
CA ILE A 122 -13.99 -8.77 -2.05
C ILE A 122 -14.11 -8.91 -3.57
N ASN A 123 -14.80 -9.97 -4.02
CA ASN A 123 -15.12 -10.19 -5.42
C ASN A 123 -16.56 -9.79 -5.68
N MET A 124 -16.75 -8.76 -6.50
CA MET A 124 -18.08 -8.27 -6.87
C MET A 124 -18.39 -8.63 -8.33
N GLY A 125 -19.45 -9.42 -8.55
CA GLY A 125 -20.00 -9.64 -9.89
C GLY A 125 -20.62 -8.36 -10.45
N TYR A 126 -20.42 -8.08 -11.73
CA TYR A 126 -20.97 -6.90 -12.38
C TYR A 126 -21.51 -7.23 -13.78
N LYS A 127 -22.37 -6.35 -14.31
CA LYS A 127 -22.87 -6.41 -15.67
C LYS A 127 -22.43 -5.17 -16.42
N THR A 128 -22.16 -5.33 -17.73
CA THR A 128 -21.84 -4.24 -18.63
C THR A 128 -23.00 -3.97 -19.59
N GLU A 129 -23.03 -2.81 -20.16
CA GLU A 129 -23.93 -2.38 -21.23
C GLU A 129 -23.15 -1.54 -22.24
N LYS A 130 -23.67 -1.45 -23.47
CA LYS A 130 -23.14 -0.47 -24.44
C LYS A 130 -23.30 0.94 -23.89
N THR A 131 -22.30 1.77 -24.09
CA THR A 131 -22.39 3.15 -23.63
C THR A 131 -23.63 3.83 -24.20
N PRO A 132 -24.46 4.47 -23.37
CA PRO A 132 -25.65 5.17 -23.82
C PRO A 132 -25.35 6.24 -24.88
N ALA A 133 -26.23 6.36 -25.88
CA ALA A 133 -26.10 7.39 -26.90
C ALA A 133 -26.14 8.80 -26.25
N GLY A 134 -25.33 9.74 -26.77
CA GLY A 134 -25.24 11.10 -26.20
C GLY A 134 -24.52 11.16 -24.85
N ALA A 135 -23.73 10.14 -24.51
CA ALA A 135 -22.85 10.18 -23.36
C ALA A 135 -21.58 11.00 -23.64
N PHE A 136 -21.12 11.70 -22.64
CA PHE A 136 -19.83 12.35 -22.58
C PHE A 136 -18.93 11.60 -21.59
N ALA A 137 -17.63 11.47 -21.88
CA ALA A 137 -16.70 10.74 -21.05
C ALA A 137 -15.62 11.64 -20.46
N VAL A 138 -15.26 11.37 -19.22
CA VAL A 138 -14.13 12.01 -18.52
C VAL A 138 -13.30 10.98 -17.79
N LYS A 139 -12.00 11.27 -17.71
CA LYS A 139 -11.07 10.62 -16.80
C LYS A 139 -10.85 11.52 -15.59
N ILE A 140 -11.05 10.98 -14.39
CA ILE A 140 -10.81 11.66 -13.13
C ILE A 140 -9.66 10.96 -12.45
N GLN A 141 -8.67 11.72 -11.96
CA GLN A 141 -7.48 11.20 -11.29
C GLN A 141 -7.28 11.88 -9.95
N VAL A 142 -6.83 11.09 -8.99
CA VAL A 142 -6.29 11.54 -7.70
C VAL A 142 -4.87 11.00 -7.61
N LYS A 143 -3.90 11.86 -7.34
CA LYS A 143 -2.47 11.51 -7.27
C LYS A 143 -1.70 12.42 -6.33
N GLY A 144 -0.42 12.09 -6.09
CA GLY A 144 0.49 12.91 -5.31
C GLY A 144 0.33 12.75 -3.80
N LEU A 145 -0.42 11.75 -3.34
CA LEU A 145 -0.51 11.42 -1.92
C LEU A 145 0.76 10.75 -1.40
N GLN A 146 1.03 10.88 -0.11
CA GLN A 146 2.21 10.30 0.54
C GLN A 146 2.17 8.77 0.55
N GLY A 147 0.97 8.20 0.78
CA GLY A 147 0.83 6.77 1.00
C GLY A 147 1.42 6.36 2.35
N GLY A 148 1.79 5.11 2.49
CA GLY A 148 2.40 4.54 3.68
C GLY A 148 1.92 3.13 3.95
N HIS A 149 2.46 2.51 5.00
CA HIS A 149 2.04 1.19 5.44
C HIS A 149 0.62 1.22 6.01
N SER A 150 -0.19 0.22 5.68
CA SER A 150 -1.60 0.16 6.11
C SER A 150 -1.77 -0.03 7.62
N GLY A 151 -0.77 -0.59 8.30
CA GLY A 151 -0.70 -0.68 9.76
C GLY A 151 -0.03 0.54 10.37
N ASP A 152 1.28 0.72 10.17
CA ASP A 152 2.12 1.68 10.89
C ASP A 152 1.81 3.15 10.58
N ASP A 153 1.28 3.42 9.39
CA ASP A 153 0.96 4.79 8.98
C ASP A 153 -0.53 5.13 9.03
N ILE A 154 -1.40 4.16 9.36
CA ILE A 154 -2.86 4.36 9.31
C ILE A 154 -3.37 5.42 10.29
N ASN A 155 -2.67 5.60 11.41
CA ASN A 155 -3.00 6.60 12.44
C ASN A 155 -2.44 7.99 12.12
N LYS A 156 -1.63 8.15 11.08
CA LYS A 156 -0.98 9.43 10.72
C LYS A 156 -1.87 10.36 9.90
N GLY A 157 -3.13 9.99 9.68
CA GLY A 157 -4.10 10.82 8.96
C GLY A 157 -3.79 10.99 7.48
N ARG A 158 -3.15 10.01 6.84
CA ARG A 158 -2.82 10.03 5.42
C ARG A 158 -4.04 9.79 4.55
N GLY A 159 -4.05 10.40 3.37
CA GLY A 159 -5.11 10.27 2.40
C GLY A 159 -5.06 8.94 1.64
N ASN A 160 -6.24 8.39 1.35
CA ASN A 160 -6.39 7.23 0.47
C ASN A 160 -7.04 7.68 -0.84
N ALA A 161 -6.30 7.54 -1.95
CA ALA A 161 -6.73 8.02 -3.26
C ALA A 161 -8.05 7.39 -3.73
N ILE A 162 -8.28 6.10 -3.44
CA ILE A 162 -9.53 5.41 -3.79
C ILE A 162 -10.71 6.04 -3.04
N LYS A 163 -10.54 6.35 -1.76
CA LYS A 163 -11.61 6.97 -0.95
C LYS A 163 -11.93 8.38 -1.42
N ILE A 164 -10.90 9.19 -1.70
CA ILE A 164 -11.05 10.55 -2.22
C ILE A 164 -11.76 10.50 -3.58
N LEU A 165 -11.30 9.68 -4.51
CA LEU A 165 -11.93 9.53 -5.82
C LEU A 165 -13.37 9.07 -5.71
N ASN A 166 -13.62 7.98 -4.95
CA ASN A 166 -14.94 7.39 -4.87
C ASN A 166 -15.98 8.28 -4.18
N ARG A 167 -15.58 9.13 -3.25
CA ARG A 167 -16.49 10.12 -2.65
C ARG A 167 -17.08 11.04 -3.72
N PHE A 168 -16.25 11.50 -4.64
CA PHE A 168 -16.72 12.32 -5.76
C PHE A 168 -17.59 11.51 -6.74
N LEU A 169 -17.18 10.28 -7.08
CA LEU A 169 -17.97 9.40 -7.95
C LEU A 169 -19.36 9.11 -7.36
N TRP A 170 -19.43 8.90 -6.06
CA TRP A 170 -20.68 8.66 -5.36
C TRP A 170 -21.65 9.86 -5.47
N ASP A 171 -21.14 11.05 -5.28
CA ASP A 171 -21.88 12.32 -5.42
C ASP A 171 -22.36 12.52 -6.87
N LEU A 172 -21.46 12.33 -7.84
CA LEU A 172 -21.82 12.44 -9.27
C LEU A 172 -22.86 11.40 -9.69
N ASN A 173 -22.75 10.19 -9.14
CA ASN A 173 -23.72 9.13 -9.41
C ASN A 173 -25.13 9.49 -8.90
N ALA A 174 -25.22 10.04 -7.72
CA ALA A 174 -26.48 10.49 -7.16
C ALA A 174 -27.11 11.66 -7.95
N LYS A 175 -26.29 12.58 -8.47
CA LYS A 175 -26.75 13.77 -9.20
C LYS A 175 -27.05 13.51 -10.68
N TYR A 176 -26.22 12.72 -11.34
CA TYR A 176 -26.21 12.63 -12.81
C TYR A 176 -26.36 11.21 -13.35
N GLY A 177 -26.40 10.19 -12.49
CA GLY A 177 -26.54 8.79 -12.91
C GLY A 177 -25.36 8.34 -13.81
N ILE A 178 -24.13 8.54 -13.33
CA ILE A 178 -22.92 8.17 -14.08
C ILE A 178 -22.88 6.68 -14.38
N ARG A 179 -22.03 6.31 -15.36
CA ARG A 179 -21.62 4.92 -15.61
C ARG A 179 -20.10 4.84 -15.49
N VAL A 180 -19.61 3.88 -14.74
CA VAL A 180 -18.17 3.60 -14.63
C VAL A 180 -17.74 2.68 -15.76
N SER A 181 -16.66 3.01 -16.45
CA SER A 181 -15.99 2.13 -17.41
C SER A 181 -14.73 1.51 -16.83
N VAL A 182 -13.92 2.32 -16.15
CA VAL A 182 -12.68 1.89 -15.50
C VAL A 182 -12.63 2.54 -14.11
N LEU A 183 -12.17 1.80 -13.13
CA LEU A 183 -11.78 2.31 -11.82
C LEU A 183 -10.57 1.51 -11.36
N GLU A 184 -9.47 2.21 -11.10
CA GLU A 184 -8.23 1.60 -10.65
C GLU A 184 -7.61 2.44 -9.53
N GLY A 185 -6.92 1.77 -8.60
CA GLY A 185 -6.18 2.43 -7.53
C GLY A 185 -5.66 1.43 -6.52
N GLY A 186 -4.49 1.74 -5.97
CA GLY A 186 -3.77 0.84 -5.08
C GLY A 186 -3.24 -0.40 -5.81
N ASN A 187 -2.03 -0.79 -5.52
CA ASN A 187 -1.36 -1.95 -6.11
C ASN A 187 -0.85 -2.94 -5.08
N LEU A 188 -0.70 -2.51 -3.82
CA LEU A 188 -0.22 -3.34 -2.73
C LEU A 188 -1.27 -3.39 -1.60
N ARG A 189 -1.51 -4.58 -1.06
CA ARG A 189 -2.50 -4.82 0.00
C ARG A 189 -2.14 -4.12 1.32
N ASN A 190 -0.84 -4.05 1.62
CA ASN A 190 -0.31 -3.42 2.83
C ASN A 190 0.08 -1.94 2.65
N ALA A 191 -0.29 -1.30 1.54
CA ALA A 191 0.01 0.10 1.27
C ALA A 191 -1.26 0.94 1.11
N ILE A 192 -1.27 2.13 1.73
CA ILE A 192 -2.32 3.13 1.53
C ILE A 192 -2.23 3.64 0.08
N ALA A 193 -3.33 3.58 -0.66
CA ALA A 193 -3.37 3.93 -2.07
C ALA A 193 -2.99 5.40 -2.31
N ARG A 194 -1.88 5.63 -3.01
CA ARG A 194 -1.34 6.97 -3.35
C ARG A 194 -1.99 7.59 -4.56
N GLU A 195 -2.48 6.76 -5.46
CA GLU A 195 -3.05 7.15 -6.74
C GLU A 195 -4.30 6.33 -7.05
N SER A 196 -5.24 6.94 -7.73
CA SER A 196 -6.44 6.27 -8.25
C SER A 196 -6.99 7.06 -9.42
N PHE A 197 -7.60 6.35 -10.39
CA PHE A 197 -8.33 7.01 -11.45
C PHE A 197 -9.60 6.26 -11.84
N ALA A 198 -10.53 6.97 -12.44
CA ALA A 198 -11.73 6.39 -13.04
C ALA A 198 -12.01 7.02 -14.39
N VAL A 199 -12.53 6.20 -15.30
CA VAL A 199 -13.18 6.66 -16.54
C VAL A 199 -14.67 6.47 -16.35
N ILE A 200 -15.41 7.58 -16.45
CA ILE A 200 -16.86 7.58 -16.29
C ILE A 200 -17.54 8.23 -17.49
N THR A 201 -18.79 7.86 -17.68
CA THR A 201 -19.68 8.52 -18.66
C THR A 201 -20.93 9.03 -17.97
N PHE A 202 -21.51 10.08 -18.56
CA PHE A 202 -22.77 10.69 -18.13
C PHE A 202 -23.42 11.42 -19.33
N PRO A 203 -24.72 11.77 -19.27
CA PRO A 203 -25.38 12.52 -20.34
C PRO A 203 -24.66 13.84 -20.64
N GLU A 204 -24.35 14.11 -21.91
CA GLU A 204 -23.54 15.28 -22.34
C GLU A 204 -24.09 16.62 -21.85
N GLN A 205 -25.39 16.74 -21.67
CA GLN A 205 -26.03 17.93 -21.12
C GLN A 205 -25.52 18.35 -19.72
N HIS A 206 -24.93 17.42 -18.97
CA HIS A 206 -24.38 17.67 -17.64
C HIS A 206 -22.89 18.02 -17.62
N LYS A 207 -22.26 18.13 -18.80
CA LYS A 207 -20.81 18.36 -18.93
C LYS A 207 -20.30 19.53 -18.10
N GLU A 208 -20.95 20.68 -18.21
CA GLU A 208 -20.53 21.88 -17.47
C GLU A 208 -20.85 21.78 -15.98
N SER A 209 -21.97 21.17 -15.62
CA SER A 209 -22.32 20.93 -14.21
C SER A 209 -21.31 20.03 -13.51
N VAL A 210 -20.90 18.95 -14.16
CA VAL A 210 -19.86 18.03 -13.62
C VAL A 210 -18.52 18.75 -13.45
N ARG A 211 -18.15 19.65 -14.37
CA ARG A 211 -16.92 20.45 -14.25
C ARG A 211 -16.98 21.42 -13.09
N VAL A 212 -18.13 22.06 -12.88
CA VAL A 212 -18.34 22.96 -11.73
C VAL A 212 -18.25 22.18 -10.43
N ASP A 213 -18.95 21.04 -10.33
CA ASP A 213 -18.90 20.19 -9.15
C ASP A 213 -17.47 19.68 -8.87
N PHE A 214 -16.71 19.34 -9.92
CA PHE A 214 -15.32 18.95 -9.79
C PHE A 214 -14.44 20.06 -9.23
N ASN A 215 -14.58 21.29 -9.73
CA ASN A 215 -13.79 22.42 -9.24
C ASN A 215 -14.08 22.73 -7.77
N ILE A 216 -15.35 22.65 -7.36
CA ILE A 216 -15.76 22.82 -5.96
C ILE A 216 -15.13 21.69 -5.11
N TYR A 217 -15.29 20.44 -5.54
CA TYR A 217 -14.74 19.29 -4.83
C TYR A 217 -13.22 19.35 -4.71
N SER A 218 -12.50 19.71 -5.80
CA SER A 218 -11.04 19.85 -5.79
C SER A 218 -10.60 20.89 -4.74
N ALA A 219 -11.22 22.07 -4.74
CA ALA A 219 -10.90 23.12 -3.77
C ALA A 219 -11.18 22.69 -2.32
N GLU A 220 -12.27 21.95 -2.10
CA GLU A 220 -12.57 21.39 -0.78
C GLU A 220 -11.48 20.37 -0.35
N MET A 221 -11.10 19.46 -1.23
CA MET A 221 -10.09 18.43 -0.93
C MET A 221 -8.71 19.05 -0.70
N GLU A 222 -8.29 20.01 -1.52
CA GLU A 222 -7.06 20.76 -1.30
C GLU A 222 -7.03 21.43 0.08
N ASN A 223 -8.15 22.01 0.50
CA ASN A 223 -8.24 22.65 1.82
C ASN A 223 -8.23 21.62 2.98
N VAL A 224 -8.92 20.50 2.83
CA VAL A 224 -8.98 19.42 3.84
C VAL A 224 -7.60 18.79 4.04
N TRP A 225 -6.90 18.51 2.95
CA TRP A 225 -5.68 17.71 2.95
C TRP A 225 -4.37 18.53 2.93
N LYS A 226 -4.43 19.84 2.88
CA LYS A 226 -3.26 20.74 2.71
C LYS A 226 -2.10 20.52 3.68
N ILE A 227 -2.38 19.98 4.87
CA ILE A 227 -1.34 19.76 5.91
C ILE A 227 -0.77 18.35 5.81
N THR A 228 -1.63 17.35 5.72
CA THR A 228 -1.20 15.95 5.72
C THR A 228 -0.84 15.43 4.33
N GLU A 229 -1.37 16.05 3.27
CA GLU A 229 -1.14 15.66 1.87
C GLU A 229 -0.86 16.89 0.99
N PRO A 230 0.22 17.62 1.22
CA PRO A 230 0.52 18.85 0.47
C PRO A 230 0.77 18.62 -1.02
N GLY A 231 1.03 17.38 -1.43
CA GLY A 231 1.24 16.97 -2.82
C GLY A 231 -0.03 16.54 -3.54
N LEU A 232 -1.20 16.54 -2.88
CA LEU A 232 -2.47 16.10 -3.48
C LEU A 232 -2.79 16.87 -4.75
N GLN A 233 -3.10 16.14 -5.80
CA GLN A 233 -3.54 16.66 -7.09
C GLN A 233 -4.79 15.92 -7.55
N LEU A 234 -5.81 16.69 -7.93
CA LEU A 234 -6.99 16.17 -8.61
C LEU A 234 -7.01 16.70 -10.05
N ALA A 235 -7.36 15.83 -11.00
CA ALA A 235 -7.49 16.20 -12.39
C ALA A 235 -8.78 15.61 -12.99
N LEU A 236 -9.44 16.38 -13.86
CA LEU A 236 -10.57 15.93 -14.67
C LEU A 236 -10.31 16.32 -16.14
N GLU A 237 -10.20 15.31 -16.98
CA GLU A 237 -9.90 15.45 -18.40
C GLU A 237 -10.97 14.78 -19.23
N SER A 238 -11.32 15.40 -20.37
CA SER A 238 -12.17 14.76 -21.36
C SER A 238 -11.41 13.60 -22.01
N THR A 239 -12.09 12.50 -22.24
CA THR A 239 -11.51 11.32 -22.89
C THR A 239 -12.46 10.77 -23.97
N ASP A 240 -11.98 9.82 -24.75
CA ASP A 240 -12.80 9.11 -25.72
C ASP A 240 -13.91 8.34 -25.00
N VAL A 241 -15.09 8.33 -25.63
CA VAL A 241 -16.24 7.61 -25.07
C VAL A 241 -16.01 6.11 -25.21
N PRO A 242 -15.94 5.35 -24.08
CA PRO A 242 -15.74 3.91 -24.13
C PRO A 242 -16.92 3.19 -24.79
N GLY A 243 -16.65 2.06 -25.43
CA GLY A 243 -17.69 1.26 -26.09
C GLY A 243 -18.66 0.59 -25.12
N GLU A 244 -18.15 0.23 -23.92
CA GLU A 244 -18.89 -0.43 -22.85
C GLU A 244 -18.65 0.25 -21.50
N VAL A 245 -19.67 0.18 -20.67
CA VAL A 245 -19.68 0.71 -19.30
C VAL A 245 -20.39 -0.26 -18.37
N LEU A 246 -20.20 -0.14 -17.08
CA LEU A 246 -21.02 -0.84 -16.10
C LEU A 246 -22.48 -0.38 -16.23
N THR A 247 -23.42 -1.31 -16.05
CA THR A 247 -24.85 -0.93 -15.91
C THR A 247 -25.02 0.02 -14.72
N GLN A 248 -26.16 0.73 -14.66
CA GLN A 248 -26.46 1.61 -13.52
C GLN A 248 -26.46 0.84 -12.20
N GLU A 249 -27.03 -0.36 -12.20
CA GLU A 249 -27.09 -1.23 -11.03
C GLU A 249 -25.66 -1.59 -10.55
N SER A 250 -24.79 -2.01 -11.47
CA SER A 250 -23.41 -2.37 -11.15
C SER A 250 -22.59 -1.13 -10.71
N THR A 251 -22.79 0.03 -11.35
CA THR A 251 -22.17 1.28 -10.92
C THR A 251 -22.60 1.67 -9.51
N ASN A 252 -23.91 1.60 -9.21
CA ASN A 252 -24.42 1.89 -7.87
C ASN A 252 -23.83 0.95 -6.81
N ALA A 253 -23.78 -0.36 -7.11
CA ALA A 253 -23.22 -1.35 -6.21
C ALA A 253 -21.73 -1.05 -5.93
N LEU A 254 -20.94 -0.77 -6.97
CA LEU A 254 -19.52 -0.47 -6.86
C LEU A 254 -19.25 0.77 -6.01
N VAL A 255 -19.87 1.91 -6.36
CA VAL A 255 -19.58 3.17 -5.65
C VAL A 255 -20.08 3.14 -4.20
N ASN A 256 -21.20 2.43 -3.93
CA ASN A 256 -21.71 2.24 -2.57
C ASN A 256 -20.81 1.32 -1.75
N ALA A 257 -20.34 0.22 -2.31
CA ALA A 257 -19.42 -0.69 -1.63
C ALA A 257 -18.12 0.03 -1.24
N LEU A 258 -17.49 0.73 -2.18
CA LEU A 258 -16.28 1.52 -1.91
C LEU A 258 -16.53 2.68 -0.92
N TYR A 259 -17.71 3.28 -0.93
CA TYR A 259 -18.07 4.32 0.03
C TYR A 259 -18.19 3.75 1.45
N ALA A 260 -18.80 2.57 1.59
CA ALA A 260 -19.02 1.90 2.86
C ALA A 260 -17.75 1.29 3.47
N CYS A 261 -16.77 0.90 2.64
CA CYS A 261 -15.50 0.39 3.15
C CYS A 261 -14.80 1.43 4.03
N PRO A 262 -14.44 1.10 5.27
CA PRO A 262 -13.72 2.02 6.14
C PRO A 262 -12.29 2.25 5.65
N HIS A 263 -11.70 3.36 6.10
CA HIS A 263 -10.27 3.65 6.00
C HIS A 263 -9.86 4.46 7.21
N GLY A 264 -8.74 4.12 7.82
CA GLY A 264 -8.24 4.77 9.02
C GLY A 264 -8.38 3.90 10.26
N VAL A 265 -8.00 4.43 11.41
CA VAL A 265 -8.09 3.75 12.70
C VAL A 265 -9.56 3.47 13.03
N PHE A 266 -9.88 2.20 13.22
CA PHE A 266 -11.23 1.76 13.56
C PHE A 266 -11.50 1.83 15.06
N SER A 267 -10.53 1.42 15.86
CA SER A 267 -10.55 1.56 17.31
C SER A 267 -9.12 1.68 17.86
N MET A 268 -9.00 2.01 19.13
CA MET A 268 -7.72 2.07 19.84
C MET A 268 -7.66 0.94 20.84
N SER A 269 -6.50 0.29 20.94
CA SER A 269 -6.25 -0.69 22.00
C SER A 269 -6.29 -0.02 23.37
N CYS A 270 -7.15 -0.50 24.25
CA CYS A 270 -7.22 0.03 25.63
C CYS A 270 -5.99 -0.34 26.46
N LEU A 271 -5.22 -1.35 26.07
CA LEU A 271 -4.07 -1.85 26.82
C LEU A 271 -2.76 -1.23 26.35
N LEU A 272 -2.63 -1.01 25.05
CA LEU A 272 -1.37 -0.60 24.43
C LEU A 272 -1.35 0.88 24.02
N TYR A 273 -2.50 1.57 24.08
CA TYR A 273 -2.65 2.97 23.64
C TYR A 273 -2.22 3.19 22.19
N THR A 274 -2.24 2.13 21.38
CA THR A 274 -1.94 2.16 19.96
C THR A 274 -3.22 1.98 19.15
N SER A 275 -3.15 2.25 17.85
CA SER A 275 -4.26 1.95 16.96
C SER A 275 -4.49 0.44 16.91
N ASP A 276 -5.74 0.03 17.04
CA ASP A 276 -6.19 -1.36 16.83
C ASP A 276 -6.60 -1.52 15.37
N ALA A 277 -5.76 -0.99 14.47
CA ALA A 277 -5.90 -1.26 13.07
C ALA A 277 -5.28 -2.62 12.81
N ALA A 278 -6.10 -3.62 12.56
CA ALA A 278 -5.61 -4.83 11.95
C ALA A 278 -5.09 -4.48 10.54
N ASP A 279 -3.90 -4.93 10.24
CA ASP A 279 -3.31 -4.87 8.92
C ASP A 279 -4.14 -5.61 7.87
#